data_0d761eb593f67c2b3d0a03dfbf30d334
#
_entry.id   0d761eb593f67c2b3d0a03dfbf30d334
#
_cell.length_a   1.000
_cell.length_b   1.000
_cell.length_c   1.000
_cell.angle_alpha   90.00
_cell.angle_beta   90.00
_cell.angle_gamma   90.00
#
_symmetry.space_group_name_H-M   'P 1'
#
loop_
_entity.id
_entity.type
_entity.pdbx_description
1 polymer ?
#
loop_
_entity_poly.entity_id
_entity_poly.type
_entity_poly.pdbx_seq_one_letter_code
_entity_poly.pdbx_strand_id
1 'polypeptide(L)'
;MTKKIVAIWAQDEEGVIGKDNRLPWYLPAELQHFKETTLNHAILMGRVTFDGIGRRLLPKRETLILTRNPEEKIDGVATFHDVQSVLDWYQAQEKNLYILGGKQIFQAFEPYLDEVIVTQIHARVEGDTYFPEEFDLSLFETVSSKFYVKDEKNPYDFTIQYRKRKEV
;
A
#
# COMPACT_ATOMS: atom_id res chain seq x y z
N MET A 1 -16.84 5.54 -15.55
CA MET A 1 -16.16 4.88 -14.44
C MET A 1 -14.85 5.56 -14.16
N THR A 2 -14.63 5.89 -12.93
CA THR A 2 -13.47 6.67 -12.55
C THR A 2 -12.43 5.77 -11.91
N LYS A 3 -11.32 5.54 -12.58
CA LYS A 3 -10.18 4.83 -12.00
C LYS A 3 -9.46 5.76 -11.05
N LYS A 4 -8.70 5.19 -10.11
CA LYS A 4 -8.02 5.94 -9.04
C LYS A 4 -6.63 5.40 -8.79
N ILE A 5 -5.77 6.27 -8.26
CA ILE A 5 -4.50 5.88 -7.67
C ILE A 5 -4.69 5.98 -6.16
N VAL A 6 -4.47 4.88 -5.45
CA VAL A 6 -4.77 4.74 -4.03
C VAL A 6 -3.55 4.19 -3.30
N ALA A 7 -3.15 4.84 -2.21
CA ALA A 7 -2.16 4.24 -1.31
C ALA A 7 -2.90 3.40 -0.27
N ILE A 8 -2.38 2.21 0.00
CA ILE A 8 -2.98 1.31 0.97
C ILE A 8 -1.88 0.71 1.86
N TRP A 9 -2.05 0.85 3.18
CA TRP A 9 -1.06 0.34 4.13
C TRP A 9 -1.67 0.16 5.51
N ALA A 10 -0.94 -0.56 6.37
CA ALA A 10 -1.27 -0.72 7.77
C ALA A 10 -0.08 -0.22 8.59
N GLN A 11 -0.36 0.39 9.73
CA GLN A 11 0.66 0.89 10.65
C GLN A 11 0.22 0.72 12.10
N ASP A 12 1.19 0.64 13.01
CA ASP A 12 0.90 0.62 14.44
C ASP A 12 0.73 2.03 14.98
N GLU A 13 0.59 2.17 16.31
CA GLU A 13 0.37 3.48 16.95
C GLU A 13 1.51 4.46 16.77
N GLU A 14 2.72 3.97 16.51
CA GLU A 14 3.89 4.82 16.30
C GLU A 14 4.27 4.98 14.83
N GLY A 15 3.46 4.46 13.92
CA GLY A 15 3.71 4.55 12.49
C GLY A 15 4.59 3.44 11.94
N VAL A 16 4.84 2.39 12.71
CA VAL A 16 5.62 1.23 12.25
C VAL A 16 4.88 0.54 11.12
N ILE A 17 5.56 0.28 10.00
CA ILE A 17 5.01 -0.41 8.85
C ILE A 17 5.79 -1.68 8.49
N GLY A 18 6.92 -1.94 9.13
CA GLY A 18 7.71 -3.12 8.82
C GLY A 18 8.79 -3.43 9.84
N LYS A 19 9.26 -4.66 9.78
CA LYS A 19 10.42 -5.15 10.51
C LYS A 19 11.08 -6.23 9.68
N ASP A 20 12.39 -6.10 9.44
CA ASP A 20 13.16 -7.04 8.62
C ASP A 20 12.51 -7.27 7.26
N ASN A 21 11.99 -6.19 6.64
CA ASN A 21 11.32 -6.17 5.34
C ASN A 21 10.01 -6.98 5.30
N ARG A 22 9.39 -7.22 6.46
CA ARG A 22 8.12 -7.96 6.59
C ARG A 22 7.17 -7.20 7.48
N LEU A 23 5.89 -7.59 7.45
CA LEU A 23 4.90 -7.06 8.38
C LEU A 23 5.20 -7.63 9.77
N PRO A 24 5.25 -6.76 10.81
CA PRO A 24 5.56 -7.21 12.17
C PRO A 24 4.36 -7.80 12.91
N TRP A 25 3.25 -7.99 12.24
CA TRP A 25 2.01 -8.57 12.80
C TRP A 25 1.40 -9.54 11.82
N TYR A 26 0.50 -10.38 12.34
CA TYR A 26 -0.31 -11.25 11.51
C TYR A 26 -1.79 -11.03 11.87
N LEU A 27 -2.52 -10.40 10.96
CA LEU A 27 -3.93 -10.06 11.12
C LEU A 27 -4.70 -10.59 9.92
N PRO A 28 -5.22 -11.82 9.98
CA PRO A 28 -5.94 -12.42 8.85
C PRO A 28 -7.10 -11.57 8.32
N ALA A 29 -7.83 -10.90 9.20
CA ALA A 29 -8.95 -10.04 8.79
C ALA A 29 -8.46 -8.84 7.97
N GLU A 30 -7.31 -8.27 8.33
CA GLU A 30 -6.71 -7.15 7.59
C GLU A 30 -6.17 -7.62 6.24
N LEU A 31 -5.56 -8.81 6.21
CA LEU A 31 -5.10 -9.41 4.96
C LEU A 31 -6.25 -9.70 4.01
N GLN A 32 -7.39 -10.15 4.54
CA GLN A 32 -8.58 -10.40 3.74
C GLN A 32 -9.12 -9.09 3.16
N HIS A 33 -9.13 -8.02 3.95
CA HIS A 33 -9.51 -6.69 3.49
C HIS A 33 -8.61 -6.23 2.33
N PHE A 34 -7.29 -6.37 2.48
CA PHE A 34 -6.34 -6.04 1.44
C PHE A 34 -6.61 -6.81 0.16
N LYS A 35 -6.82 -8.11 0.29
CA LYS A 35 -7.10 -8.99 -0.85
C LYS A 35 -8.35 -8.54 -1.60
N GLU A 36 -9.45 -8.32 -0.88
CA GLU A 36 -10.72 -7.93 -1.49
C GLU A 36 -10.63 -6.56 -2.16
N THR A 37 -9.90 -5.63 -1.54
CA THR A 37 -9.75 -4.28 -2.06
C THR A 37 -8.96 -4.24 -3.36
N THR A 38 -7.88 -5.03 -3.46
CA THR A 38 -6.97 -4.98 -4.61
C THR A 38 -7.30 -5.98 -5.71
N LEU A 39 -8.24 -6.89 -5.47
CA LEU A 39 -8.55 -7.97 -6.42
C LEU A 39 -8.98 -7.39 -7.77
N ASN A 40 -8.42 -7.95 -8.85
CA ASN A 40 -8.68 -7.55 -10.24
C ASN A 40 -8.15 -6.17 -10.62
N HIS A 41 -7.31 -5.60 -9.78
CA HIS A 41 -6.66 -4.31 -10.04
C HIS A 41 -5.14 -4.47 -10.12
N ALA A 42 -4.43 -3.34 -10.26
CA ALA A 42 -2.98 -3.32 -10.29
C ALA A 42 -2.43 -2.94 -8.94
N ILE A 43 -1.30 -3.52 -8.58
CA ILE A 43 -0.57 -3.19 -7.34
C ILE A 43 0.85 -2.80 -7.71
N LEU A 44 1.34 -1.72 -7.10
CA LEU A 44 2.70 -1.23 -7.32
C LEU A 44 3.47 -1.26 -6.01
N MET A 45 4.68 -1.76 -6.06
CA MET A 45 5.58 -1.76 -4.90
C MET A 45 7.02 -1.60 -5.36
N GLY A 46 7.89 -1.21 -4.42
CA GLY A 46 9.32 -1.20 -4.66
C GLY A 46 9.89 -2.60 -4.57
N ARG A 47 11.12 -2.77 -5.05
CA ARG A 47 11.79 -4.07 -5.05
C ARG A 47 11.94 -4.66 -3.64
N VAL A 48 12.29 -3.82 -2.66
CA VAL A 48 12.48 -4.28 -1.27
C VAL A 48 11.17 -4.83 -0.70
N THR A 49 10.06 -4.15 -0.96
CA THR A 49 8.74 -4.61 -0.52
C THR A 49 8.38 -5.94 -1.20
N PHE A 50 8.69 -6.07 -2.48
CA PHE A 50 8.45 -7.30 -3.21
C PHE A 50 9.30 -8.46 -2.66
N ASP A 51 10.56 -8.19 -2.35
CA ASP A 51 11.43 -9.19 -1.70
C ASP A 51 10.84 -9.60 -0.33
N GLY A 52 10.26 -8.64 0.39
CA GLY A 52 9.66 -8.89 1.71
C GLY A 52 8.46 -9.82 1.69
N ILE A 53 7.73 -9.87 0.59
CA ILE A 53 6.63 -10.83 0.43
C ILE A 53 7.08 -12.12 -0.27
N GLY A 54 8.41 -12.34 -0.35
CA GLY A 54 8.98 -13.55 -0.92
C GLY A 54 8.90 -13.62 -2.44
N ARG A 55 8.78 -12.48 -3.10
CA ARG A 55 8.62 -12.36 -4.56
C ARG A 55 7.42 -13.14 -5.10
N ARG A 56 6.38 -13.24 -4.28
CA ARG A 56 5.16 -13.96 -4.66
C ARG A 56 4.24 -13.09 -5.50
N LEU A 57 3.78 -13.64 -6.62
CA LEU A 57 2.76 -13.00 -7.43
C LEU A 57 1.40 -13.24 -6.77
N LEU A 58 0.71 -12.17 -6.44
CA LEU A 58 -0.60 -12.27 -5.79
C LEU A 58 -1.65 -12.56 -6.87
N PRO A 59 -2.46 -13.64 -6.72
CA PRO A 59 -3.41 -14.04 -7.77
C PRO A 59 -4.42 -12.96 -8.10
N LYS A 60 -4.79 -12.88 -9.38
CA LYS A 60 -5.82 -11.95 -9.90
C LYS A 60 -5.49 -10.48 -9.68
N ARG A 61 -4.21 -10.15 -9.59
CA ARG A 61 -3.73 -8.77 -9.52
C ARG A 61 -2.55 -8.62 -10.45
N GLU A 62 -2.46 -7.48 -11.11
CA GLU A 62 -1.33 -7.15 -11.96
C GLU A 62 -0.25 -6.50 -11.12
N THR A 63 0.92 -7.08 -11.06
CA THR A 63 2.01 -6.60 -10.22
C THR A 63 2.96 -5.70 -11.02
N LEU A 64 3.17 -4.49 -10.51
CA LEU A 64 4.13 -3.54 -11.05
C LEU A 64 5.22 -3.32 -10.01
N ILE A 65 6.46 -3.28 -10.45
CA ILE A 65 7.61 -3.03 -9.56
C ILE A 65 8.33 -1.78 -10.04
N LEU A 66 8.57 -0.85 -9.13
CA LEU A 66 9.37 0.34 -9.39
C LEU A 66 10.74 0.15 -8.76
N THR A 67 11.79 0.15 -9.57
CA THR A 67 13.17 -0.05 -9.14
C THR A 67 14.10 0.90 -9.88
N ARG A 68 15.16 1.37 -9.21
CA ARG A 68 16.17 2.23 -9.82
C ARG A 68 17.15 1.46 -10.68
N ASN A 69 17.20 0.14 -10.54
CA ASN A 69 18.13 -0.68 -11.31
C ASN A 69 17.57 -0.96 -12.71
N PRO A 70 18.15 -0.35 -13.78
CA PRO A 70 17.62 -0.53 -15.13
C PRO A 70 17.80 -1.95 -15.68
N GLU A 71 18.67 -2.74 -15.05
CA GLU A 71 18.92 -4.14 -15.43
C GLU A 71 17.97 -5.11 -14.74
N GLU A 72 17.18 -4.64 -13.77
CA GLU A 72 16.28 -5.50 -13.02
C GLU A 72 15.12 -5.97 -13.90
N LYS A 73 15.01 -7.27 -14.06
CA LYS A 73 13.89 -7.90 -14.77
C LYS A 73 13.37 -9.04 -13.91
N ILE A 74 12.08 -9.04 -13.67
CA ILE A 74 11.43 -10.03 -12.83
C ILE A 74 10.30 -10.67 -13.62
N ASP A 75 10.30 -11.99 -13.72
CA ASP A 75 9.28 -12.71 -14.48
C ASP A 75 7.89 -12.50 -13.87
N GLY A 76 6.91 -12.25 -14.72
CA GLY A 76 5.51 -12.13 -14.31
C GLY A 76 5.12 -10.76 -13.79
N VAL A 77 6.03 -9.77 -13.78
CA VAL A 77 5.73 -8.41 -13.33
C VAL A 77 6.13 -7.40 -14.41
N ALA A 78 5.47 -6.24 -14.38
CA ALA A 78 5.89 -5.11 -15.19
C ALA A 78 6.88 -4.28 -14.36
N THR A 79 8.06 -4.04 -14.89
CA THR A 79 9.13 -3.32 -14.19
C THR A 79 9.25 -1.91 -14.74
N PHE A 80 9.30 -0.94 -13.84
CA PHE A 80 9.42 0.48 -14.16
C PHE A 80 10.59 1.09 -13.41
N HIS A 81 11.14 2.20 -13.93
CA HIS A 81 12.33 2.80 -13.36
C HIS A 81 12.12 4.25 -12.93
N ASP A 82 10.95 4.83 -13.21
CA ASP A 82 10.59 6.17 -12.76
C ASP A 82 9.07 6.30 -12.60
N VAL A 83 8.66 7.35 -11.91
CA VAL A 83 7.25 7.60 -11.61
C VAL A 83 6.47 7.88 -12.90
N GLN A 84 7.05 8.66 -13.81
CA GLN A 84 6.35 9.05 -15.04
C GLN A 84 5.96 7.83 -15.89
N SER A 85 6.84 6.83 -15.98
CA SER A 85 6.55 5.61 -16.72
C SER A 85 5.34 4.86 -16.13
N VAL A 86 5.22 4.85 -14.81
CA VAL A 86 4.07 4.25 -14.12
C VAL A 86 2.81 5.04 -14.43
N LEU A 87 2.88 6.36 -14.38
CA LEU A 87 1.73 7.21 -14.67
C LEU A 87 1.27 7.05 -16.11
N ASP A 88 2.21 6.94 -17.06
CA ASP A 88 1.88 6.71 -18.46
C ASP A 88 1.17 5.36 -18.64
N TRP A 89 1.68 4.31 -17.96
CA TRP A 89 1.04 3.01 -17.96
C TRP A 89 -0.39 3.11 -17.40
N TYR A 90 -0.55 3.82 -16.29
CA TYR A 90 -1.85 3.99 -15.63
C TYR A 90 -2.85 4.68 -16.58
N GLN A 91 -2.43 5.70 -17.30
CA GLN A 91 -3.31 6.41 -18.22
C GLN A 91 -3.81 5.54 -19.38
N ALA A 92 -3.04 4.53 -19.76
CA ALA A 92 -3.33 3.70 -20.92
C ALA A 92 -4.22 2.49 -20.62
N GLN A 93 -4.65 2.32 -19.35
CA GLN A 93 -5.48 1.17 -18.95
C GLN A 93 -6.57 1.62 -17.97
N GLU A 94 -7.46 0.71 -17.55
CA GLU A 94 -8.65 1.11 -16.80
C GLU A 94 -8.72 0.65 -15.34
N LYS A 95 -7.75 -0.12 -14.89
CA LYS A 95 -7.72 -0.60 -13.51
C LYS A 95 -7.31 0.49 -12.54
N ASN A 96 -7.78 0.38 -11.29
CA ASN A 96 -7.22 1.17 -10.20
C ASN A 96 -5.78 0.74 -9.97
N LEU A 97 -4.97 1.67 -9.50
CA LEU A 97 -3.58 1.40 -9.11
C LEU A 97 -3.44 1.58 -7.60
N TYR A 98 -3.05 0.51 -6.93
CA TYR A 98 -2.83 0.51 -5.47
C TYR A 98 -1.35 0.53 -5.17
N ILE A 99 -0.91 1.56 -4.43
CA ILE A 99 0.48 1.76 -4.05
C ILE A 99 0.70 1.08 -2.69
N LEU A 100 1.56 0.09 -2.65
CA LEU A 100 1.76 -0.75 -1.45
C LEU A 100 2.98 -0.36 -0.62
N GLY A 101 3.85 0.48 -1.13
CA GLY A 101 5.05 0.90 -0.43
C GLY A 101 6.34 0.50 -1.17
N GLY A 102 7.46 0.68 -0.62
CA GLY A 102 7.68 1.18 0.74
C GLY A 102 7.66 2.70 0.89
N LYS A 103 8.38 3.12 1.92
CA LYS A 103 8.44 4.52 2.33
C LYS A 103 8.69 5.50 1.20
N GLN A 104 9.72 5.26 0.39
CA GLN A 104 10.07 6.15 -0.72
C GLN A 104 9.00 6.16 -1.82
N ILE A 105 8.36 5.01 -2.04
CA ILE A 105 7.32 4.89 -3.06
C ILE A 105 6.08 5.68 -2.62
N PHE A 106 5.69 5.60 -1.35
CA PHE A 106 4.59 6.40 -0.83
C PHE A 106 4.84 7.90 -1.02
N GLN A 107 6.05 8.37 -0.71
CA GLN A 107 6.41 9.78 -0.86
C GLN A 107 6.39 10.20 -2.34
N ALA A 108 6.92 9.37 -3.21
CA ALA A 108 7.00 9.68 -4.64
C ALA A 108 5.63 9.79 -5.29
N PHE A 109 4.65 9.02 -4.83
CA PHE A 109 3.31 9.01 -5.40
C PHE A 109 2.31 9.90 -4.68
N GLU A 110 2.67 10.46 -3.52
CA GLU A 110 1.76 11.31 -2.73
C GLU A 110 1.05 12.38 -3.58
N PRO A 111 1.73 13.15 -4.46
CA PRO A 111 1.05 14.18 -5.26
C PRO A 111 0.01 13.62 -6.24
N TYR A 112 0.08 12.35 -6.56
CA TYR A 112 -0.79 11.73 -7.58
C TYR A 112 -1.90 10.89 -6.99
N LEU A 113 -1.97 10.75 -5.67
CA LEU A 113 -2.97 9.91 -5.01
C LEU A 113 -4.34 10.58 -4.99
N ASP A 114 -5.35 9.82 -5.35
CA ASP A 114 -6.75 10.25 -5.24
C ASP A 114 -7.31 9.91 -3.87
N GLU A 115 -6.92 8.77 -3.30
CA GLU A 115 -7.41 8.27 -2.02
C GLU A 115 -6.30 7.56 -1.26
N VAL A 116 -6.48 7.44 0.06
CA VAL A 116 -5.65 6.57 0.88
C VAL A 116 -6.55 5.67 1.73
N ILE A 117 -6.11 4.43 1.92
CA ILE A 117 -6.76 3.47 2.79
C ILE A 117 -5.72 3.06 3.83
N VAL A 118 -5.92 3.50 5.06
CA VAL A 118 -4.95 3.22 6.13
C VAL A 118 -5.59 2.37 7.22
N THR A 119 -4.93 1.27 7.57
CA THR A 119 -5.30 0.46 8.71
C THR A 119 -4.46 0.92 9.90
N GLN A 120 -5.13 1.46 10.90
CA GLN A 120 -4.49 1.86 12.15
C GLN A 120 -4.62 0.70 13.14
N ILE A 121 -3.50 0.05 13.45
CA ILE A 121 -3.45 -1.04 14.42
C ILE A 121 -3.29 -0.42 15.80
N HIS A 122 -4.19 -0.79 16.71
CA HIS A 122 -4.21 -0.21 18.07
C HIS A 122 -3.28 -1.00 18.99
N ALA A 123 -2.00 -0.94 18.67
CA ALA A 123 -0.95 -1.61 19.43
C ALA A 123 0.39 -0.96 19.09
N ARG A 124 1.39 -1.26 19.88
CA ARG A 124 2.77 -0.89 19.63
C ARG A 124 3.55 -2.17 19.42
N VAL A 125 4.17 -2.28 18.26
CA VAL A 125 4.97 -3.46 17.93
C VAL A 125 6.41 -3.03 17.67
N GLU A 126 7.32 -3.99 17.78
CA GLU A 126 8.72 -3.73 17.47
C GLU A 126 8.88 -3.67 15.95
N GLY A 127 9.53 -2.63 15.44
CA GLY A 127 9.75 -2.48 14.02
C GLY A 127 10.93 -1.57 13.72
N ASP A 128 11.35 -1.60 12.45
CA ASP A 128 12.50 -0.83 11.99
C ASP A 128 12.16 0.10 10.83
N THR A 129 10.95 -0.01 10.29
CA THR A 129 10.50 0.79 9.16
C THR A 129 9.22 1.53 9.53
N TYR A 130 9.20 2.83 9.26
CA TYR A 130 8.10 3.71 9.63
C TYR A 130 7.50 4.35 8.41
N PHE A 131 6.21 4.67 8.47
CA PHE A 131 5.55 5.44 7.42
C PHE A 131 6.26 6.80 7.32
N PRO A 132 6.45 7.35 6.10
CA PRO A 132 7.22 8.59 5.94
C PRO A 132 6.56 9.78 6.63
N GLU A 133 7.34 10.51 7.46
CA GLU A 133 6.85 11.69 8.17
C GLU A 133 6.48 12.82 7.21
N GLU A 134 7.14 12.88 6.06
CA GLU A 134 6.93 13.91 5.06
C GLU A 134 5.62 13.74 4.27
N PHE A 135 5.01 12.56 4.38
CA PHE A 135 3.71 12.32 3.74
C PHE A 135 2.64 13.08 4.52
N ASP A 136 1.96 14.00 3.85
CA ASP A 136 0.97 14.85 4.50
C ASP A 136 -0.43 14.24 4.44
N LEU A 137 -0.77 13.48 5.48
CA LEU A 137 -2.07 12.83 5.56
C LEU A 137 -3.22 13.84 5.69
N SER A 138 -2.93 15.07 6.11
CA SER A 138 -3.96 16.12 6.24
C SER A 138 -4.50 16.58 4.88
N LEU A 139 -3.83 16.22 3.79
CA LEU A 139 -4.34 16.49 2.44
C LEU A 139 -5.55 15.62 2.09
N PHE A 140 -5.83 14.63 2.91
CA PHE A 140 -6.91 13.68 2.70
C PHE A 140 -7.89 13.72 3.87
N GLU A 141 -9.19 13.81 3.59
CA GLU A 141 -10.21 13.79 4.63
C GLU A 141 -10.80 12.39 4.80
N THR A 142 -11.15 12.05 6.03
CA THR A 142 -11.76 10.76 6.32
C THR A 142 -13.19 10.73 5.78
N VAL A 143 -13.47 9.79 4.91
CA VAL A 143 -14.82 9.59 4.33
C VAL A 143 -15.58 8.55 5.14
N SER A 144 -14.90 7.49 5.57
CA SER A 144 -15.49 6.45 6.39
C SER A 144 -14.40 5.72 7.20
N SER A 145 -14.82 5.05 8.26
CA SER A 145 -13.91 4.23 9.04
C SER A 145 -14.68 3.03 9.60
N LYS A 146 -13.97 1.92 9.81
CA LYS A 146 -14.54 0.72 10.36
C LYS A 146 -13.59 0.14 11.41
N PHE A 147 -14.13 -0.10 12.60
CA PHE A 147 -13.39 -0.68 13.72
C PHE A 147 -13.55 -2.19 13.74
N TYR A 148 -12.45 -2.91 13.98
CA TYR A 148 -12.41 -4.36 14.10
C TYR A 148 -11.86 -4.73 15.46
N VAL A 149 -12.64 -5.48 16.23
CA VAL A 149 -12.23 -5.96 17.55
C VAL A 149 -11.30 -7.16 17.39
N LYS A 150 -10.26 -7.23 18.20
CA LYS A 150 -9.37 -8.40 18.23
C LYS A 150 -10.15 -9.66 18.57
N ASP A 151 -9.68 -10.79 18.08
CA ASP A 151 -10.29 -12.09 18.33
C ASP A 151 -9.20 -13.17 18.38
N GLU A 152 -9.59 -14.44 18.40
CA GLU A 152 -8.66 -15.56 18.51
C GLU A 152 -7.64 -15.61 17.38
N LYS A 153 -8.01 -15.12 16.19
CA LYS A 153 -7.14 -15.13 15.00
C LYS A 153 -6.43 -13.80 14.79
N ASN A 154 -6.98 -12.72 15.33
CA ASN A 154 -6.49 -11.36 15.11
C ASN A 154 -6.10 -10.77 16.46
N PRO A 155 -4.80 -10.75 16.81
CA PRO A 155 -4.35 -10.39 18.16
C PRO A 155 -4.51 -8.92 18.55
N TYR A 156 -4.84 -8.03 17.60
CA TYR A 156 -4.97 -6.61 17.88
C TYR A 156 -6.27 -6.04 17.32
N ASP A 157 -6.83 -5.05 18.04
CA ASP A 157 -7.87 -4.20 17.47
C ASP A 157 -7.29 -3.36 16.36
N PHE A 158 -8.08 -3.03 15.35
CA PHE A 158 -7.62 -2.11 14.33
C PHE A 158 -8.79 -1.35 13.69
N THR A 159 -8.49 -0.19 13.10
CA THR A 159 -9.47 0.63 12.41
C THR A 159 -8.99 0.85 10.98
N ILE A 160 -9.86 0.59 10.00
CA ILE A 160 -9.57 0.88 8.61
C ILE A 160 -10.23 2.21 8.27
N GLN A 161 -9.42 3.18 7.83
CA GLN A 161 -9.89 4.49 7.43
C GLN A 161 -9.79 4.65 5.93
N TYR A 162 -10.88 5.13 5.33
CA TYR A 162 -10.92 5.48 3.90
C TYR A 162 -10.88 7.00 3.81
N ARG A 163 -9.87 7.54 3.16
CA ARG A 163 -9.69 8.98 3.04
C ARG A 163 -9.61 9.38 1.58
N LYS A 164 -10.19 10.51 1.25
CA LYS A 164 -10.20 11.06 -0.09
C LYS A 164 -9.46 12.39 -0.10
N ARG A 165 -8.73 12.68 -1.17
CA ARG A 165 -8.02 13.95 -1.30
C ARG A 165 -9.03 15.10 -1.21
N LYS A 166 -8.72 16.10 -0.40
CA LYS A 166 -9.56 17.28 -0.25
C LYS A 166 -9.60 18.06 -1.56
N GLU A 167 -10.75 18.61 -1.88
CA GLU A 167 -10.90 19.50 -3.00
C GLU A 167 -10.31 20.87 -2.64
N VAL A 168 -9.71 21.53 -3.61
CA VAL A 168 -9.09 22.83 -3.44
C VAL A 168 -10.06 23.92 -3.91
#